data_36ce1b480012ad90034175265bd9c566
#
_entry.id   36ce1b480012ad90034175265bd9c566
#
_cell.length_a   1.000
_cell.length_b   1.000
_cell.length_c   1.000
_cell.angle_alpha   90.00
_cell.angle_beta   90.00
_cell.angle_gamma   90.00
#
_symmetry.space_group_name_H-M   'P 1'
#
loop_
_entity.id
_entity.type
_entity.pdbx_description
1 polymer ?
#
loop_
_entity_poly.entity_id
_entity_poly.type
_entity_poly.pdbx_seq_one_letter_code
_entity_poly.pdbx_strand_id
1 'polypeptide(L)'
;MSAQTPFLVFSGTNSRYLAEKICNSLGCPLGQMNIQHFADGEFAVSYEESIRGRDVFLVQSTFPNSDNLMELLLMIDAAKRASAHSVIAVIPYFGWARQYRKDKPLVSIGAKLIADMLSTAGIDRLITMDLHADQIQGFFNVPVDHLYASSIFLDYIKTSLPLDNLCIATPDVGGTKRASSYSKYLGLPMVICHKSRLRANEVAEMRIIGDVKGLDVLLIDDMVDTAGTITKAANLMLENGAKSVRAIASHAVMSDPASTRVDQSALTEMIFTDSIPYAKKCEKVKVLSVADMFAEAIRRVCSGESISSLYTI
;
A
#
# COMPACT_ATOMS: atom_id res chain seq x y z
N MET A 1 -0.73 -40.02 2.78
CA MET A 1 -1.53 -38.92 2.16
C MET A 1 -1.01 -37.65 2.79
N SER A 2 -0.30 -36.80 2.04
CA SER A 2 0.08 -35.46 2.52
C SER A 2 -1.22 -34.69 2.81
N ALA A 3 -1.33 -34.13 4.02
CA ALA A 3 -2.45 -33.28 4.36
C ALA A 3 -2.47 -32.12 3.31
N GLN A 4 -3.46 -32.11 2.44
CA GLN A 4 -3.63 -31.02 1.49
C GLN A 4 -3.86 -29.73 2.31
N THR A 5 -3.05 -28.71 2.07
CA THR A 5 -3.29 -27.39 2.66
C THR A 5 -4.72 -26.96 2.35
N PRO A 6 -5.49 -26.47 3.33
CA PRO A 6 -6.89 -26.15 3.13
C PRO A 6 -7.11 -24.99 2.15
N PHE A 7 -6.09 -24.24 1.82
CA PHE A 7 -6.11 -23.06 0.96
C PHE A 7 -5.05 -23.12 -0.13
N LEU A 8 -5.20 -22.28 -1.15
CA LEU A 8 -4.24 -22.08 -2.23
C LEU A 8 -4.01 -20.58 -2.45
N VAL A 9 -2.77 -20.22 -2.79
CA VAL A 9 -2.39 -18.82 -3.08
C VAL A 9 -1.98 -18.74 -4.55
N PHE A 10 -2.58 -17.81 -5.28
CA PHE A 10 -2.24 -17.49 -6.66
C PHE A 10 -1.86 -16.03 -6.80
N SER A 11 -1.21 -15.69 -7.88
CA SER A 11 -0.77 -14.32 -8.13
C SER A 11 -1.08 -13.89 -9.55
N GLY A 12 -1.52 -12.65 -9.68
CA GLY A 12 -1.44 -11.98 -10.96
C GLY A 12 0.01 -11.67 -11.37
N THR A 13 0.18 -11.29 -12.62
CA THR A 13 1.49 -11.14 -13.27
C THR A 13 2.42 -10.20 -12.49
N ASN A 14 1.92 -9.02 -12.14
CA ASN A 14 2.75 -7.95 -11.57
C ASN A 14 2.93 -8.02 -10.05
N SER A 15 2.32 -9.02 -9.38
CA SER A 15 2.46 -9.23 -7.92
C SER A 15 3.12 -10.56 -7.55
N ARG A 16 3.62 -11.30 -8.55
CA ARG A 16 4.23 -12.60 -8.36
C ARG A 16 5.41 -12.56 -7.37
N TYR A 17 6.27 -11.54 -7.47
CA TYR A 17 7.41 -11.34 -6.57
C TYR A 17 7.01 -11.29 -5.09
N LEU A 18 5.85 -10.68 -4.77
CA LEU A 18 5.34 -10.59 -3.40
C LEU A 18 4.62 -11.87 -3.00
N ALA A 19 3.83 -12.45 -3.89
CA ALA A 19 3.13 -13.70 -3.64
C ALA A 19 4.10 -14.87 -3.35
N GLU A 20 5.23 -14.94 -4.06
CA GLU A 20 6.29 -15.92 -3.78
C GLU A 20 6.88 -15.73 -2.37
N LYS A 21 7.13 -14.50 -1.93
CA LYS A 21 7.58 -14.20 -0.56
C LYS A 21 6.52 -14.57 0.48
N ILE A 22 5.24 -14.27 0.22
CA ILE A 22 4.11 -14.66 1.09
C ILE A 22 4.03 -16.18 1.20
N CYS A 23 4.10 -16.91 0.09
CA CYS A 23 4.08 -18.37 0.09
C CYS A 23 5.28 -18.97 0.84
N ASN A 24 6.47 -18.38 0.70
CA ASN A 24 7.65 -18.80 1.45
C ASN A 24 7.43 -18.64 2.97
N SER A 25 6.84 -17.52 3.40
CA SER A 25 6.50 -17.28 4.80
C SER A 25 5.39 -18.22 5.32
N LEU A 26 4.45 -18.60 4.46
CA LEU A 26 3.39 -19.57 4.78
C LEU A 26 3.90 -21.02 4.78
N GLY A 27 5.05 -21.31 4.16
CA GLY A 27 5.56 -22.66 3.96
C GLY A 27 4.76 -23.49 2.94
N CYS A 28 4.14 -22.82 1.95
CA CYS A 28 3.36 -23.47 0.90
C CYS A 28 3.86 -23.05 -0.50
N PRO A 29 3.64 -23.86 -1.54
CA PRO A 29 3.94 -23.46 -2.92
C PRO A 29 2.97 -22.39 -3.41
N LEU A 30 3.43 -21.53 -4.32
CA LEU A 30 2.54 -20.68 -5.12
C LEU A 30 1.79 -21.55 -6.12
N GLY A 31 0.47 -21.38 -6.20
CA GLY A 31 -0.40 -22.11 -7.11
C GLY A 31 -0.08 -21.84 -8.58
N GLN A 32 -0.33 -22.83 -9.41
CA GLN A 32 -0.05 -22.76 -10.84
C GLN A 32 -1.25 -22.21 -11.61
N MET A 33 -1.02 -21.12 -12.32
CA MET A 33 -2.00 -20.42 -13.14
C MET A 33 -1.33 -19.92 -14.42
N ASN A 34 -2.04 -20.00 -15.54
CA ASN A 34 -1.59 -19.46 -16.80
C ASN A 34 -2.39 -18.19 -17.16
N ILE A 35 -1.68 -17.16 -17.59
CA ILE A 35 -2.24 -15.93 -18.14
C ILE A 35 -1.79 -15.84 -19.58
N GLN A 36 -2.71 -16.14 -20.49
CA GLN A 36 -2.47 -16.15 -21.93
C GLN A 36 -2.82 -14.79 -22.52
N HIS A 37 -1.85 -14.13 -23.12
CA HIS A 37 -2.07 -12.88 -23.87
C HIS A 37 -2.34 -13.17 -25.34
N PHE A 38 -3.32 -12.47 -25.90
CA PHE A 38 -3.68 -12.53 -27.31
C PHE A 38 -3.06 -11.37 -28.10
N ALA A 39 -3.04 -11.52 -29.42
CA ALA A 39 -2.40 -10.53 -30.30
C ALA A 39 -3.11 -9.17 -30.34
N ASP A 40 -4.38 -9.11 -30.02
CA ASP A 40 -5.19 -7.89 -29.93
C ASP A 40 -5.05 -7.15 -28.60
N GLY A 41 -4.31 -7.74 -27.62
CA GLY A 41 -4.09 -7.20 -26.29
C GLY A 41 -5.04 -7.73 -25.22
N GLU A 42 -6.02 -8.57 -25.58
CA GLU A 42 -6.81 -9.30 -24.59
C GLU A 42 -5.97 -10.35 -23.89
N PHE A 43 -6.44 -10.83 -22.74
CA PHE A 43 -5.82 -11.95 -22.03
C PHE A 43 -6.85 -12.81 -21.33
N ALA A 44 -6.52 -14.08 -21.15
CA ALA A 44 -7.34 -15.08 -20.46
C ALA A 44 -6.57 -15.69 -19.29
N VAL A 45 -7.32 -16.10 -18.27
CA VAL A 45 -6.78 -16.72 -17.05
C VAL A 45 -7.27 -18.15 -16.95
N SER A 46 -6.36 -19.08 -16.66
CA SER A 46 -6.69 -20.48 -16.35
C SER A 46 -5.91 -21.00 -15.18
N TYR A 47 -6.58 -21.72 -14.27
CA TYR A 47 -5.91 -22.45 -13.19
C TYR A 47 -5.39 -23.78 -13.73
N GLU A 48 -4.13 -24.11 -13.46
CA GLU A 48 -3.48 -25.32 -13.91
C GLU A 48 -3.58 -26.47 -12.89
N GLU A 49 -4.31 -26.26 -11.80
CA GLU A 49 -4.57 -27.24 -10.75
C GLU A 49 -6.01 -27.12 -10.23
N SER A 50 -6.50 -28.18 -9.57
CA SER A 50 -7.88 -28.19 -9.05
C SER A 50 -8.00 -27.29 -7.82
N ILE A 51 -8.87 -26.29 -7.93
CA ILE A 51 -9.22 -25.35 -6.86
C ILE A 51 -10.62 -25.61 -6.26
N ARG A 52 -11.31 -26.66 -6.75
CA ARG A 52 -12.68 -27.01 -6.32
C ARG A 52 -12.73 -27.26 -4.81
N GLY A 53 -13.62 -26.52 -4.14
CA GLY A 53 -13.85 -26.66 -2.70
C GLY A 53 -12.71 -26.13 -1.82
N ARG A 54 -11.78 -25.34 -2.40
CA ARG A 54 -10.64 -24.75 -1.68
C ARG A 54 -10.86 -23.26 -1.42
N ASP A 55 -10.26 -22.74 -0.36
CA ASP A 55 -10.13 -21.31 -0.16
C ASP A 55 -8.98 -20.79 -1.05
N VAL A 56 -9.28 -19.78 -1.88
CA VAL A 56 -8.37 -19.27 -2.91
C VAL A 56 -8.02 -17.83 -2.58
N PHE A 57 -6.72 -17.58 -2.34
CA PHE A 57 -6.17 -16.25 -2.13
C PHE A 57 -5.52 -15.75 -3.41
N LEU A 58 -5.96 -14.60 -3.90
CA LEU A 58 -5.51 -13.98 -5.14
C LEU A 58 -4.71 -12.72 -4.82
N VAL A 59 -3.38 -12.80 -4.95
CA VAL A 59 -2.47 -11.69 -4.66
C VAL A 59 -2.27 -10.85 -5.91
N GLN A 60 -2.81 -9.62 -5.90
CA GLN A 60 -2.62 -8.66 -7.00
C GLN A 60 -2.81 -7.22 -6.52
N SER A 61 -1.75 -6.43 -6.55
CA SER A 61 -1.84 -4.98 -6.39
C SER A 61 -2.40 -4.34 -7.66
N THR A 62 -3.35 -3.41 -7.50
CA THR A 62 -4.08 -2.81 -8.64
C THR A 62 -3.51 -1.44 -9.02
N PHE A 63 -2.18 -1.30 -9.03
CA PHE A 63 -1.52 -0.09 -9.55
C PHE A 63 -1.68 0.02 -11.08
N PRO A 64 -1.55 1.21 -11.68
CA PRO A 64 -1.62 1.39 -13.14
C PRO A 64 -0.59 0.50 -13.86
N ASN A 65 -0.88 -0.07 -15.02
CA ASN A 65 -2.09 0.17 -15.85
C ASN A 65 -3.34 -0.58 -15.32
N SER A 66 -4.49 -0.41 -16.03
CA SER A 66 -5.77 -1.04 -15.65
C SER A 66 -5.77 -2.56 -15.76
N ASP A 67 -4.80 -3.15 -16.46
CA ASP A 67 -4.70 -4.58 -16.72
C ASP A 67 -4.52 -5.36 -15.42
N ASN A 68 -3.82 -4.80 -14.43
CA ASN A 68 -3.71 -5.42 -13.10
C ASN A 68 -5.07 -5.65 -12.44
N LEU A 69 -6.00 -4.70 -12.59
CA LEU A 69 -7.35 -4.86 -12.08
C LEU A 69 -8.15 -5.84 -12.94
N MET A 70 -8.07 -5.74 -14.27
CA MET A 70 -8.79 -6.63 -15.17
C MET A 70 -8.32 -8.08 -15.00
N GLU A 71 -7.03 -8.31 -14.85
CA GLU A 71 -6.45 -9.62 -14.56
C GLU A 71 -7.03 -10.20 -13.27
N LEU A 72 -7.05 -9.40 -12.19
CA LEU A 72 -7.65 -9.83 -10.93
C LEU A 72 -9.14 -10.18 -11.08
N LEU A 73 -9.93 -9.40 -11.81
CA LEU A 73 -11.35 -9.69 -12.06
C LEU A 73 -11.53 -11.02 -12.79
N LEU A 74 -10.72 -11.29 -13.81
CA LEU A 74 -10.73 -12.56 -14.52
C LEU A 74 -10.30 -13.74 -13.64
N MET A 75 -9.31 -13.55 -12.78
CA MET A 75 -8.90 -14.54 -11.78
C MET A 75 -10.05 -14.90 -10.84
N ILE A 76 -10.79 -13.89 -10.36
CA ILE A 76 -11.95 -14.08 -9.48
C ILE A 76 -13.06 -14.85 -10.19
N ASP A 77 -13.46 -14.43 -11.41
CA ASP A 77 -14.51 -15.09 -12.18
C ASP A 77 -14.14 -16.55 -12.48
N ALA A 78 -12.90 -16.82 -12.91
CA ALA A 78 -12.41 -18.17 -13.16
C ALA A 78 -12.45 -19.03 -11.88
N ALA A 79 -12.08 -18.49 -10.70
CA ALA A 79 -12.13 -19.21 -9.44
C ALA A 79 -13.57 -19.57 -9.03
N LYS A 80 -14.50 -18.64 -9.17
CA LYS A 80 -15.93 -18.88 -8.90
C LYS A 80 -16.49 -19.97 -9.82
N ARG A 81 -16.19 -19.90 -11.13
CA ARG A 81 -16.63 -20.92 -12.12
C ARG A 81 -15.97 -22.28 -11.87
N ALA A 82 -14.76 -22.32 -11.35
CA ALA A 82 -14.08 -23.56 -10.96
C ALA A 82 -14.55 -24.12 -9.62
N SER A 83 -15.57 -23.51 -8.99
CA SER A 83 -16.19 -23.92 -7.72
C SER A 83 -15.21 -23.86 -6.53
N ALA A 84 -14.39 -22.81 -6.44
CA ALA A 84 -13.69 -22.47 -5.21
C ALA A 84 -14.69 -22.37 -4.05
N HIS A 85 -14.29 -22.75 -2.84
CA HIS A 85 -15.12 -22.60 -1.65
C HIS A 85 -15.28 -21.13 -1.28
N SER A 86 -14.17 -20.40 -1.21
CA SER A 86 -14.15 -18.95 -1.05
C SER A 86 -13.06 -18.32 -1.91
N VAL A 87 -13.24 -17.07 -2.31
CA VAL A 87 -12.29 -16.29 -3.10
C VAL A 87 -11.93 -15.03 -2.34
N ILE A 88 -10.69 -14.96 -1.88
CA ILE A 88 -10.16 -13.86 -1.09
C ILE A 88 -9.22 -13.02 -1.96
N ALA A 89 -9.58 -11.77 -2.22
CA ALA A 89 -8.68 -10.84 -2.89
C ALA A 89 -7.67 -10.29 -1.89
N VAL A 90 -6.37 -10.46 -2.18
CA VAL A 90 -5.26 -9.89 -1.42
C VAL A 90 -4.67 -8.77 -2.27
N ILE A 91 -5.01 -7.54 -1.92
CA ILE A 91 -4.66 -6.34 -2.70
C ILE A 91 -3.75 -5.46 -1.84
N PRO A 92 -2.41 -5.68 -1.85
CA PRO A 92 -1.47 -4.89 -1.04
C PRO A 92 -1.52 -3.39 -1.35
N TYR A 93 -1.72 -3.02 -2.61
CA TYR A 93 -2.02 -1.65 -3.02
C TYR A 93 -3.34 -1.60 -3.77
N PHE A 94 -4.31 -0.88 -3.20
CA PHE A 94 -5.62 -0.66 -3.80
C PHE A 94 -5.58 0.59 -4.69
N GLY A 95 -5.60 0.40 -5.99
CA GLY A 95 -5.62 1.47 -6.98
C GLY A 95 -6.93 2.27 -6.93
N TRP A 96 -6.91 3.47 -7.52
CA TRP A 96 -8.04 4.43 -7.52
C TRP A 96 -8.51 4.89 -6.14
N ALA A 97 -7.84 4.51 -5.05
CA ALA A 97 -8.17 4.89 -3.67
C ALA A 97 -8.24 6.41 -3.48
N ARG A 98 -7.47 7.20 -4.23
CA ARG A 98 -7.53 8.67 -4.19
C ARG A 98 -8.86 9.25 -4.66
N GLN A 99 -9.66 8.47 -5.43
CA GLN A 99 -10.99 8.86 -5.92
C GLN A 99 -12.10 8.29 -5.03
N TYR A 100 -11.98 8.44 -3.70
CA TYR A 100 -12.94 7.89 -2.73
C TYR A 100 -14.14 8.82 -2.43
N ARG A 101 -14.08 10.05 -2.90
CA ARG A 101 -15.14 11.05 -2.76
C ARG A 101 -15.16 12.01 -3.96
N LYS A 102 -16.25 12.71 -4.12
CA LYS A 102 -16.32 13.83 -5.08
C LYS A 102 -15.59 15.04 -4.50
N ASP A 103 -14.51 15.46 -5.14
CA ASP A 103 -13.75 16.67 -4.82
C ASP A 103 -14.26 17.90 -5.62
N LYS A 104 -15.05 17.65 -6.67
CA LYS A 104 -15.70 18.64 -7.52
C LYS A 104 -16.98 18.06 -8.16
N PRO A 105 -17.85 18.89 -8.76
CA PRO A 105 -19.03 18.40 -9.49
C PRO A 105 -18.64 17.51 -10.69
N LEU A 106 -19.55 16.60 -11.05
CA LEU A 106 -19.49 15.78 -12.27
C LEU A 106 -18.28 14.85 -12.38
N VAL A 107 -17.75 14.35 -11.25
CA VAL A 107 -16.68 13.36 -11.20
C VAL A 107 -17.18 12.01 -10.67
N SER A 108 -16.45 10.96 -11.01
CA SER A 108 -16.67 9.61 -10.48
C SER A 108 -16.22 9.49 -9.02
N ILE A 109 -16.68 8.43 -8.36
CA ILE A 109 -16.09 7.89 -7.13
C ILE A 109 -15.42 6.56 -7.53
N GLY A 110 -14.20 6.65 -8.08
CA GLY A 110 -13.50 5.50 -8.67
C GLY A 110 -13.31 4.35 -7.69
N ALA A 111 -12.96 4.65 -6.43
CA ALA A 111 -12.79 3.63 -5.40
C ALA A 111 -14.08 2.82 -5.16
N LYS A 112 -15.28 3.46 -5.22
CA LYS A 112 -16.56 2.75 -5.11
C LYS A 112 -16.82 1.87 -6.31
N LEU A 113 -16.55 2.37 -7.52
CA LEU A 113 -16.70 1.59 -8.75
C LEU A 113 -15.86 0.31 -8.71
N ILE A 114 -14.58 0.42 -8.31
CA ILE A 114 -13.68 -0.73 -8.20
C ILE A 114 -14.18 -1.72 -7.14
N ALA A 115 -14.65 -1.23 -5.99
CA ALA A 115 -15.23 -2.09 -4.94
C ALA A 115 -16.46 -2.86 -5.45
N ASP A 116 -17.33 -2.21 -6.23
CA ASP A 116 -18.50 -2.85 -6.83
C ASP A 116 -18.11 -3.90 -7.89
N MET A 117 -17.12 -3.61 -8.72
CA MET A 117 -16.61 -4.56 -9.73
C MET A 117 -16.04 -5.82 -9.06
N LEU A 118 -15.21 -5.67 -8.01
CA LEU A 118 -14.65 -6.79 -7.26
C LEU A 118 -15.74 -7.62 -6.56
N SER A 119 -16.71 -6.93 -5.93
CA SER A 119 -17.83 -7.59 -5.26
C SER A 119 -18.72 -8.34 -6.26
N THR A 120 -18.99 -7.75 -7.43
CA THR A 120 -19.79 -8.37 -8.51
C THR A 120 -19.07 -9.56 -9.15
N ALA A 121 -17.74 -9.48 -9.31
CA ALA A 121 -16.93 -10.60 -9.78
C ALA A 121 -16.96 -11.79 -8.80
N GLY A 122 -17.25 -11.55 -7.51
CA GLY A 122 -17.57 -12.59 -6.54
C GLY A 122 -16.51 -12.85 -5.47
N ILE A 123 -15.78 -11.82 -5.04
CA ILE A 123 -14.92 -11.98 -3.85
C ILE A 123 -15.79 -12.22 -2.60
N ASP A 124 -15.30 -13.05 -1.71
CA ASP A 124 -15.92 -13.33 -0.42
C ASP A 124 -15.26 -12.52 0.71
N ARG A 125 -14.04 -11.98 0.48
CA ARG A 125 -13.28 -11.16 1.42
C ARG A 125 -12.22 -10.34 0.68
N LEU A 126 -11.87 -9.19 1.22
CA LEU A 126 -10.71 -8.38 0.81
C LEU A 126 -9.70 -8.30 1.95
N ILE A 127 -8.42 -8.54 1.65
CA ILE A 127 -7.28 -8.19 2.52
C ILE A 127 -6.50 -7.10 1.80
N THR A 128 -6.32 -5.95 2.44
CA THR A 128 -5.60 -4.81 1.84
C THR A 128 -4.79 -4.06 2.89
N MET A 129 -3.98 -3.08 2.47
CA MET A 129 -3.10 -2.35 3.37
C MET A 129 -3.13 -0.85 3.07
N ASP A 130 -3.09 -0.05 4.14
CA ASP A 130 -2.94 1.42 4.12
C ASP A 130 -3.76 2.11 3.03
N LEU A 131 -5.07 1.87 3.02
CA LEU A 131 -5.99 2.58 2.14
C LEU A 131 -5.82 4.10 2.28
N HIS A 132 -5.84 4.82 1.16
CA HIS A 132 -5.76 6.28 1.16
C HIS A 132 -6.81 6.95 2.05
N ALA A 133 -7.96 6.31 2.20
CA ALA A 133 -9.02 6.71 3.13
C ALA A 133 -9.64 5.45 3.76
N ASP A 134 -9.69 5.39 5.09
CA ASP A 134 -10.25 4.26 5.85
C ASP A 134 -11.71 3.96 5.46
N GLN A 135 -12.45 4.98 5.02
CA GLN A 135 -13.86 4.90 4.62
C GLN A 135 -14.10 4.00 3.41
N ILE A 136 -13.07 3.71 2.60
CA ILE A 136 -13.17 2.81 1.44
C ILE A 136 -13.61 1.41 1.88
N GLN A 137 -13.29 0.98 3.10
CA GLN A 137 -13.78 -0.28 3.68
C GLN A 137 -15.30 -0.40 3.62
N GLY A 138 -16.01 0.71 3.83
CA GLY A 138 -17.48 0.79 3.76
C GLY A 138 -18.06 0.73 2.34
N PHE A 139 -17.22 0.68 1.29
CA PHE A 139 -17.69 0.53 -0.09
C PHE A 139 -17.92 -0.93 -0.49
N PHE A 140 -17.40 -1.86 0.31
CA PHE A 140 -17.53 -3.29 0.09
C PHE A 140 -18.72 -3.86 0.88
N ASN A 141 -19.39 -4.84 0.28
CA ASN A 141 -20.44 -5.63 0.95
C ASN A 141 -19.90 -6.97 1.49
N VAL A 142 -18.59 -7.14 1.47
CA VAL A 142 -17.87 -8.30 2.01
C VAL A 142 -16.93 -7.82 3.13
N PRO A 143 -16.47 -8.71 4.02
CA PRO A 143 -15.48 -8.36 5.03
C PRO A 143 -14.21 -7.79 4.41
N VAL A 144 -13.67 -6.73 5.04
CA VAL A 144 -12.42 -6.08 4.64
C VAL A 144 -11.44 -6.12 5.79
N ASP A 145 -10.33 -6.79 5.60
CA ASP A 145 -9.20 -6.78 6.52
C ASP A 145 -8.22 -5.70 6.07
N HIS A 146 -8.28 -4.53 6.72
CA HIS A 146 -7.45 -3.37 6.38
C HIS A 146 -6.21 -3.36 7.28
N LEU A 147 -5.09 -3.90 6.78
CA LEU A 147 -3.81 -3.95 7.48
C LEU A 147 -3.11 -2.59 7.45
N TYR A 148 -2.14 -2.39 8.37
CA TYR A 148 -1.33 -1.19 8.44
C TYR A 148 0.16 -1.55 8.42
N ALA A 149 0.93 -0.94 7.51
CA ALA A 149 2.38 -1.11 7.45
C ALA A 149 3.10 -0.49 8.66
N SER A 150 2.35 0.17 9.54
CA SER A 150 2.92 0.80 10.75
C SER A 150 3.72 -0.17 11.62
N SER A 151 3.33 -1.44 11.72
CA SER A 151 4.10 -2.45 12.47
C SER A 151 5.52 -2.60 11.92
N ILE A 152 5.66 -2.70 10.59
CA ILE A 152 6.94 -2.85 9.90
C ILE A 152 7.77 -1.57 10.01
N PHE A 153 7.15 -0.42 9.82
CA PHE A 153 7.83 0.88 9.91
C PHE A 153 8.27 1.20 11.34
N LEU A 154 7.47 0.86 12.36
CA LEU A 154 7.86 1.07 13.75
C LEU A 154 9.06 0.22 14.15
N ASP A 155 9.13 -1.01 13.70
CA ASP A 155 10.31 -1.86 13.92
C ASP A 155 11.54 -1.26 13.25
N TYR A 156 11.41 -0.81 12.00
CA TYR A 156 12.48 -0.11 11.30
C TYR A 156 12.92 1.15 12.03
N ILE A 157 12.00 2.01 12.45
CA ILE A 157 12.31 3.26 13.17
C ILE A 157 13.07 2.96 14.45
N LYS A 158 12.59 2.01 15.27
CA LYS A 158 13.21 1.66 16.55
C LYS A 158 14.60 1.03 16.42
N THR A 159 14.83 0.27 15.35
CA THR A 159 16.10 -0.48 15.17
C THR A 159 17.14 0.27 14.36
N SER A 160 16.72 1.21 13.51
CA SER A 160 17.59 1.83 12.50
C SER A 160 17.75 3.34 12.64
N LEU A 161 16.91 4.01 13.44
CA LEU A 161 16.97 5.47 13.58
C LEU A 161 17.30 5.89 15.02
N PRO A 162 18.12 6.94 15.22
CA PRO A 162 18.32 7.54 16.55
C PRO A 162 17.05 8.28 16.98
N LEU A 163 16.46 7.88 18.12
CA LEU A 163 15.18 8.44 18.57
C LEU A 163 15.35 9.75 19.37
N ASP A 164 16.50 10.01 19.97
CA ASP A 164 16.71 11.11 20.93
C ASP A 164 16.38 12.52 20.37
N ASN A 165 16.60 12.73 19.07
CA ASN A 165 16.32 14.00 18.40
C ASN A 165 15.37 13.84 17.22
N LEU A 166 14.63 12.74 17.18
CA LEU A 166 13.70 12.47 16.07
C LEU A 166 12.39 13.23 16.26
N CYS A 167 11.88 13.81 15.17
CA CYS A 167 10.59 14.46 15.08
C CYS A 167 9.78 13.81 13.97
N ILE A 168 8.53 13.49 14.26
CA ILE A 168 7.58 12.98 13.24
C ILE A 168 6.99 14.17 12.47
N ALA A 169 6.86 14.03 11.16
CA ALA A 169 6.26 15.07 10.33
C ALA A 169 5.28 14.49 9.30
N THR A 170 4.38 15.32 8.83
CA THR A 170 3.54 15.01 7.68
C THR A 170 3.73 16.05 6.57
N PRO A 171 3.81 15.63 5.29
CA PRO A 171 4.02 16.54 4.18
C PRO A 171 2.79 17.40 3.84
N ASP A 172 1.63 17.06 4.40
CA ASP A 172 0.40 17.84 4.28
C ASP A 172 -0.57 17.58 5.44
N VAL A 173 -1.68 18.31 5.47
CA VAL A 173 -2.70 18.18 6.53
C VAL A 173 -3.45 16.84 6.47
N GLY A 174 -3.56 16.23 5.28
CA GLY A 174 -4.25 14.94 5.10
C GLY A 174 -3.61 13.80 5.88
N GLY A 175 -2.28 13.79 5.98
CA GLY A 175 -1.52 12.80 6.73
C GLY A 175 -1.48 12.99 8.26
N THR A 176 -2.11 14.04 8.80
CA THR A 176 -2.01 14.40 10.23
C THR A 176 -2.41 13.28 11.18
N LYS A 177 -3.50 12.56 10.90
CA LYS A 177 -3.97 11.44 11.73
C LYS A 177 -2.90 10.35 11.82
N ARG A 178 -2.33 9.96 10.67
CA ARG A 178 -1.27 8.95 10.57
C ARG A 178 -0.03 9.39 11.33
N ALA A 179 0.52 10.56 11.05
CA ALA A 179 1.69 11.10 11.74
C ALA A 179 1.48 11.20 13.25
N SER A 180 0.28 11.62 13.70
CA SER A 180 -0.09 11.68 15.12
C SER A 180 -0.06 10.30 15.80
N SER A 181 -0.48 9.22 15.11
CA SER A 181 -0.40 7.87 15.64
C SER A 181 1.05 7.45 15.92
N TYR A 182 1.95 7.68 14.95
CA TYR A 182 3.39 7.42 15.14
C TYR A 182 4.00 8.28 16.26
N SER A 183 3.72 9.58 16.28
CA SER A 183 4.19 10.51 17.32
C SER A 183 3.77 10.03 18.70
N LYS A 184 2.52 9.70 18.92
CA LYS A 184 1.99 9.20 20.20
C LYS A 184 2.62 7.87 20.61
N TYR A 185 2.72 6.93 19.67
CA TYR A 185 3.27 5.60 19.95
C TYR A 185 4.76 5.66 20.33
N LEU A 186 5.53 6.52 19.67
CA LEU A 186 6.97 6.68 19.90
C LEU A 186 7.31 7.69 20.99
N GLY A 187 6.31 8.48 21.46
CA GLY A 187 6.55 9.57 22.43
C GLY A 187 7.37 10.74 21.84
N LEU A 188 7.30 10.97 20.52
CA LEU A 188 8.11 11.93 19.80
C LEU A 188 7.29 13.20 19.44
N PRO A 189 7.94 14.38 19.33
CA PRO A 189 7.28 15.59 18.84
C PRO A 189 6.78 15.41 17.41
N MET A 190 5.77 16.20 17.04
CA MET A 190 5.19 16.20 15.69
C MET A 190 5.10 17.60 15.12
N VAL A 191 5.41 17.74 13.83
CA VAL A 191 5.23 18.95 13.03
C VAL A 191 4.41 18.66 11.77
N ILE A 192 3.78 19.69 11.24
CA ILE A 192 2.88 19.59 10.07
C ILE A 192 3.34 20.55 8.99
N CYS A 193 3.49 20.09 7.75
CA CYS A 193 3.55 20.97 6.60
C CYS A 193 2.15 21.37 6.20
N HIS A 194 1.88 22.65 6.21
CA HIS A 194 0.62 23.24 5.78
C HIS A 194 0.81 23.91 4.42
N LYS A 195 0.03 23.46 3.42
CA LYS A 195 0.01 24.05 2.08
C LYS A 195 -1.14 25.03 1.99
N SER A 196 -0.85 26.34 1.93
CA SER A 196 -1.84 27.38 1.74
C SER A 196 -1.79 27.95 0.32
N ARG A 197 -2.96 28.21 -0.26
CA ARG A 197 -3.12 29.04 -1.45
C ARG A 197 -3.82 30.31 -0.98
N LEU A 198 -3.15 31.45 -1.01
CA LEU A 198 -3.74 32.72 -0.62
C LEU A 198 -4.74 33.22 -1.67
N ARG A 199 -4.55 32.86 -2.96
CA ARG A 199 -5.47 33.18 -4.08
C ARG A 199 -5.47 32.07 -5.13
N ALA A 200 -6.56 32.02 -5.93
CA ALA A 200 -6.61 31.21 -7.14
C ALA A 200 -5.52 31.73 -8.12
N ASN A 201 -4.63 30.86 -8.61
CA ASN A 201 -3.49 31.17 -9.49
C ASN A 201 -2.17 31.61 -8.79
N GLU A 202 -2.08 31.67 -7.47
CA GLU A 202 -0.80 31.85 -6.79
C GLU A 202 -0.10 30.49 -6.53
N VAL A 203 1.24 30.50 -6.53
CA VAL A 203 2.04 29.33 -6.15
C VAL A 203 1.72 29.00 -4.70
N ALA A 204 1.28 27.78 -4.44
CA ALA A 204 0.97 27.34 -3.09
C ALA A 204 2.22 27.44 -2.20
N GLU A 205 2.20 28.31 -1.21
CA GLU A 205 3.21 28.36 -0.15
C GLU A 205 3.04 27.15 0.78
N MET A 206 4.17 26.52 1.14
CA MET A 206 4.23 25.51 2.16
C MET A 206 4.87 26.12 3.40
N ARG A 207 4.25 25.93 4.57
CA ARG A 207 4.77 26.41 5.86
C ARG A 207 4.80 25.27 6.86
N ILE A 208 5.74 25.35 7.81
CA ILE A 208 5.83 24.40 8.92
C ILE A 208 5.05 24.93 10.11
N ILE A 209 4.24 24.07 10.69
CA ILE A 209 3.59 24.30 11.99
C ILE A 209 4.32 23.44 13.01
N GLY A 210 5.04 24.10 13.92
CA GLY A 210 5.96 23.50 14.88
C GLY A 210 7.39 23.94 14.66
N ASP A 211 8.35 23.36 15.38
CA ASP A 211 9.78 23.66 15.29
C ASP A 211 10.56 22.39 14.93
N VAL A 212 11.49 22.52 13.98
CA VAL A 212 12.36 21.43 13.50
C VAL A 212 13.85 21.72 13.71
N LYS A 213 14.17 22.89 14.29
CA LYS A 213 15.55 23.33 14.43
C LYS A 213 16.37 22.35 15.27
N GLY A 214 17.43 21.84 14.66
CA GLY A 214 18.34 20.89 15.30
C GLY A 214 17.80 19.47 15.42
N LEU A 215 16.63 19.14 14.83
CA LEU A 215 16.02 17.83 14.88
C LEU A 215 16.28 17.02 13.60
N ASP A 216 16.28 15.70 13.74
CA ASP A 216 16.14 14.77 12.63
C ASP A 216 14.65 14.58 12.35
N VAL A 217 14.21 14.76 11.11
CA VAL A 217 12.79 14.73 10.74
C VAL A 217 12.46 13.46 9.97
N LEU A 218 11.35 12.80 10.36
CA LEU A 218 10.77 11.68 9.65
C LEU A 218 9.39 12.06 9.11
N LEU A 219 9.32 12.31 7.80
CA LEU A 219 8.07 12.54 7.08
C LEU A 219 7.32 11.22 6.92
N ILE A 220 6.01 11.21 7.19
CA ILE A 220 5.17 10.01 7.06
C ILE A 220 3.99 10.30 6.13
N ASP A 221 3.81 9.42 5.13
CA ASP A 221 2.71 9.49 4.16
C ASP A 221 2.15 8.08 3.86
N ASP A 222 1.04 7.97 3.13
CA ASP A 222 0.52 6.69 2.63
C ASP A 222 1.16 6.29 1.31
N MET A 223 1.37 7.23 0.42
CA MET A 223 1.95 6.96 -0.90
C MET A 223 2.76 8.13 -1.44
N VAL A 224 3.72 7.81 -2.28
CA VAL A 224 4.43 8.82 -3.07
C VAL A 224 4.21 8.54 -4.55
N ASP A 225 3.57 9.50 -5.24
CA ASP A 225 3.34 9.44 -6.68
C ASP A 225 4.48 10.16 -7.42
N THR A 226 4.39 11.45 -7.66
CA THR A 226 5.42 12.23 -8.39
C THR A 226 6.53 12.77 -7.48
N ALA A 227 6.50 12.48 -6.20
CA ALA A 227 7.41 12.97 -5.15
C ALA A 227 7.46 14.50 -4.94
N GLY A 228 6.65 15.28 -5.65
CA GLY A 228 6.72 16.74 -5.58
C GLY A 228 6.41 17.32 -4.21
N THR A 229 5.44 16.78 -3.48
CA THR A 229 5.04 17.27 -2.15
C THR A 229 6.09 16.90 -1.11
N ILE A 230 6.51 15.63 -1.08
CA ILE A 230 7.43 15.12 -0.05
C ILE A 230 8.83 15.72 -0.16
N THR A 231 9.33 15.94 -1.39
CA THR A 231 10.64 16.57 -1.61
C THR A 231 10.63 18.06 -1.30
N LYS A 232 9.53 18.78 -1.59
CA LYS A 232 9.37 20.18 -1.17
C LYS A 232 9.30 20.29 0.36
N ALA A 233 8.58 19.38 1.03
CA ALA A 233 8.52 19.35 2.48
C ALA A 233 9.93 19.10 3.08
N ALA A 234 10.70 18.17 2.52
CA ALA A 234 12.04 17.88 2.98
C ALA A 234 12.99 19.09 2.84
N ASN A 235 12.97 19.77 1.71
CA ASN A 235 13.77 20.98 1.50
C ASN A 235 13.38 22.07 2.51
N LEU A 236 12.09 22.31 2.68
CA LEU A 236 11.58 23.30 3.64
C LEU A 236 12.00 22.98 5.09
N MET A 237 12.03 21.70 5.48
CA MET A 237 12.51 21.29 6.82
C MET A 237 13.98 21.64 7.02
N LEU A 238 14.85 21.37 6.03
CA LEU A 238 16.28 21.76 6.11
C LEU A 238 16.46 23.27 6.12
N GLU A 239 15.73 24.02 5.30
CA GLU A 239 15.73 25.50 5.29
C GLU A 239 15.36 26.09 6.66
N ASN A 240 14.53 25.38 7.44
CA ASN A 240 14.14 25.76 8.80
C ASN A 240 15.02 25.14 9.89
N GLY A 241 16.19 24.60 9.54
CA GLY A 241 17.22 24.18 10.46
C GLY A 241 17.14 22.74 10.95
N ALA A 242 16.36 21.87 10.31
CA ALA A 242 16.44 20.43 10.56
C ALA A 242 17.86 19.91 10.24
N LYS A 243 18.33 18.91 10.97
CA LYS A 243 19.64 18.28 10.74
C LYS A 243 19.61 17.32 9.54
N SER A 244 18.57 16.53 9.45
CA SER A 244 18.34 15.58 8.37
C SER A 244 16.86 15.36 8.17
N VAL A 245 16.49 14.90 6.97
CA VAL A 245 15.11 14.55 6.65
C VAL A 245 15.08 13.19 5.99
N ARG A 246 14.28 12.29 6.55
CA ARG A 246 13.90 11.00 5.96
C ARG A 246 12.42 10.98 5.70
N ALA A 247 11.99 10.04 4.87
CA ALA A 247 10.58 9.85 4.63
C ALA A 247 10.21 8.37 4.58
N ILE A 248 9.01 8.06 5.04
CA ILE A 248 8.38 6.75 4.96
C ILE A 248 7.05 6.91 4.25
N ALA A 249 6.76 6.03 3.30
CA ALA A 249 5.42 5.90 2.73
C ALA A 249 5.14 4.44 2.40
N SER A 250 3.89 4.01 2.58
CA SER A 250 3.54 2.61 2.36
C SER A 250 3.66 2.23 0.88
N HIS A 251 3.19 3.07 -0.03
CA HIS A 251 3.08 2.73 -1.44
C HIS A 251 4.01 3.56 -2.35
N ALA A 252 4.92 2.86 -3.02
CA ALA A 252 5.84 3.44 -4.00
C ALA A 252 5.19 3.52 -5.40
N VAL A 253 4.22 4.44 -5.61
CA VAL A 253 3.65 4.66 -6.96
C VAL A 253 4.75 5.17 -7.88
N MET A 254 5.54 6.13 -7.43
CA MET A 254 6.79 6.59 -8.03
C MET A 254 6.72 6.85 -9.53
N SER A 255 5.64 7.52 -9.96
CA SER A 255 5.48 7.97 -11.35
C SER A 255 6.59 8.95 -11.74
N ASP A 256 7.05 8.89 -12.98
CA ASP A 256 8.10 9.79 -13.46
C ASP A 256 7.69 11.26 -13.30
N PRO A 257 8.61 12.12 -12.86
CA PRO A 257 10.05 11.91 -12.58
C PRO A 257 10.38 11.69 -11.07
N ALA A 258 9.58 10.95 -10.30
CA ALA A 258 9.68 10.85 -8.83
C ALA A 258 11.07 10.39 -8.37
N SER A 259 11.64 9.35 -8.97
CA SER A 259 12.97 8.84 -8.57
C SER A 259 14.07 9.90 -8.69
N THR A 260 14.07 10.64 -9.79
CA THR A 260 15.02 11.76 -10.02
C THR A 260 14.80 12.88 -8.99
N ARG A 261 13.55 13.20 -8.67
CA ARG A 261 13.23 14.21 -7.65
C ARG A 261 13.70 13.81 -6.26
N VAL A 262 13.50 12.54 -5.89
CA VAL A 262 13.98 12.01 -4.60
C VAL A 262 15.50 12.07 -4.56
N ASP A 263 16.17 11.64 -5.61
CA ASP A 263 17.62 11.63 -5.70
C ASP A 263 18.23 13.03 -5.54
N GLN A 264 17.64 14.03 -6.20
CA GLN A 264 18.06 15.44 -6.19
C GLN A 264 17.56 16.22 -4.96
N SER A 265 16.70 15.64 -4.11
CA SER A 265 16.13 16.33 -2.96
C SER A 265 17.04 16.30 -1.73
N ALA A 266 16.64 17.04 -0.71
CA ALA A 266 17.24 17.04 0.60
C ALA A 266 16.99 15.76 1.42
N LEU A 267 16.19 14.83 0.94
CA LEU A 267 15.97 13.55 1.62
C LEU A 267 17.28 12.77 1.71
N THR A 268 17.58 12.28 2.91
CA THR A 268 18.69 11.35 3.14
C THR A 268 18.28 9.91 2.83
N GLU A 269 17.01 9.57 3.05
CA GLU A 269 16.46 8.24 2.78
C GLU A 269 14.96 8.34 2.54
N MET A 270 14.44 7.51 1.62
CA MET A 270 13.03 7.31 1.36
C MET A 270 12.69 5.84 1.49
N ILE A 271 11.83 5.49 2.45
CA ILE A 271 11.51 4.11 2.79
C ILE A 271 10.10 3.78 2.30
N PHE A 272 9.96 2.67 1.57
CA PHE A 272 8.70 2.15 1.08
C PHE A 272 8.49 0.70 1.53
N THR A 273 7.28 0.20 1.31
CA THR A 273 7.01 -1.24 1.30
C THR A 273 7.08 -1.78 -0.13
N ASP A 274 7.14 -3.11 -0.25
CA ASP A 274 7.05 -3.81 -1.52
C ASP A 274 5.61 -4.12 -1.97
N SER A 275 4.63 -3.31 -1.53
CA SER A 275 3.23 -3.40 -2.00
C SER A 275 3.06 -3.08 -3.49
N ILE A 276 3.97 -2.27 -4.04
CA ILE A 276 4.16 -2.02 -5.48
C ILE A 276 5.61 -2.34 -5.81
N PRO A 277 5.91 -3.04 -6.93
CA PRO A 277 7.29 -3.33 -7.29
C PRO A 277 8.06 -2.05 -7.61
N TYR A 278 9.17 -1.81 -6.91
CA TYR A 278 10.04 -0.68 -7.19
C TYR A 278 11.28 -1.16 -7.95
N ALA A 279 11.28 -0.95 -9.26
CA ALA A 279 12.36 -1.38 -10.16
C ALA A 279 13.34 -0.25 -10.54
N LYS A 280 13.06 1.00 -10.12
CA LYS A 280 13.88 2.17 -10.48
C LYS A 280 15.11 2.25 -9.59
N LYS A 281 16.24 2.72 -10.16
CA LYS A 281 17.48 2.91 -9.40
C LYS A 281 17.49 4.30 -8.78
N CYS A 282 17.30 4.37 -7.47
CA CYS A 282 17.57 5.54 -6.65
C CYS A 282 18.21 5.05 -5.34
N GLU A 283 19.44 5.45 -5.08
CA GLU A 283 20.21 4.95 -3.91
C GLU A 283 19.60 5.37 -2.58
N LYS A 284 18.81 6.44 -2.56
CA LYS A 284 18.11 6.91 -1.38
C LYS A 284 16.86 6.07 -1.05
N VAL A 285 16.41 5.20 -1.95
CA VAL A 285 15.20 4.40 -1.76
C VAL A 285 15.53 3.06 -1.13
N LYS A 286 14.86 2.77 -0.01
CA LYS A 286 14.87 1.48 0.68
C LYS A 286 13.47 0.87 0.64
N VAL A 287 13.42 -0.44 0.44
CA VAL A 287 12.15 -1.18 0.36
C VAL A 287 12.11 -2.24 1.46
N LEU A 288 11.04 -2.23 2.25
CA LEU A 288 10.75 -3.20 3.31
C LEU A 288 9.67 -4.17 2.81
N SER A 289 9.78 -5.45 3.14
CA SER A 289 8.79 -6.42 2.71
C SER A 289 7.59 -6.47 3.63
N VAL A 290 6.39 -6.57 3.04
CA VAL A 290 5.12 -6.78 3.73
C VAL A 290 4.69 -8.26 3.70
N ALA A 291 5.51 -9.13 3.15
CA ALA A 291 5.16 -10.53 2.92
C ALA A 291 4.75 -11.27 4.20
N ASP A 292 5.51 -11.12 5.28
CA ASP A 292 5.23 -11.80 6.55
C ASP A 292 3.92 -11.32 7.18
N MET A 293 3.61 -10.03 7.05
CA MET A 293 2.35 -9.46 7.54
C MET A 293 1.14 -10.03 6.78
N PHE A 294 1.22 -10.09 5.44
CA PHE A 294 0.16 -10.69 4.63
C PHE A 294 0.06 -12.21 4.84
N ALA A 295 1.20 -12.91 4.98
CA ALA A 295 1.20 -14.33 5.31
C ALA A 295 0.50 -14.61 6.64
N GLU A 296 0.77 -13.81 7.67
CA GLU A 296 0.11 -13.95 8.96
C GLU A 296 -1.39 -13.65 8.87
N ALA A 297 -1.79 -12.62 8.11
CA ALA A 297 -3.21 -12.34 7.88
C ALA A 297 -3.92 -13.51 7.17
N ILE A 298 -3.31 -14.09 6.13
CA ILE A 298 -3.83 -15.28 5.44
C ILE A 298 -3.96 -16.46 6.41
N ARG A 299 -2.93 -16.74 7.22
CA ARG A 299 -2.94 -17.83 8.20
C ARG A 299 -4.11 -17.69 9.17
N ARG A 300 -4.34 -16.49 9.71
CA ARG A 300 -5.43 -16.20 10.65
C ARG A 300 -6.82 -16.29 10.01
N VAL A 301 -6.96 -15.82 8.79
CA VAL A 301 -8.22 -15.99 8.05
C VAL A 301 -8.53 -17.47 7.86
N CYS A 302 -7.53 -18.32 7.54
CA CYS A 302 -7.71 -19.76 7.37
C CYS A 302 -8.02 -20.46 8.71
N SER A 303 -7.42 -20.03 9.81
CA SER A 303 -7.62 -20.65 11.13
C SER A 303 -8.85 -20.09 11.89
N GLY A 304 -9.49 -19.04 11.35
CA GLY A 304 -10.58 -18.34 12.04
C GLY A 304 -10.11 -17.50 13.24
N GLU A 305 -8.83 -17.17 13.32
CA GLU A 305 -8.25 -16.35 14.37
C GLU A 305 -8.45 -14.85 14.10
N SER A 306 -8.46 -14.07 15.21
CA SER A 306 -8.55 -12.61 15.10
C SER A 306 -7.30 -12.01 14.49
N ILE A 307 -7.49 -11.10 13.53
CA ILE A 307 -6.40 -10.30 12.95
C ILE A 307 -6.13 -9.01 13.74
N SER A 308 -6.93 -8.71 14.79
CA SER A 308 -6.84 -7.44 15.53
C SER A 308 -5.46 -7.19 16.15
N SER A 309 -4.71 -8.23 16.48
CA SER A 309 -3.34 -8.09 17.01
C SER A 309 -2.29 -7.69 15.97
N LEU A 310 -2.65 -7.68 14.69
CA LEU A 310 -1.79 -7.14 13.61
C LEU A 310 -1.87 -5.61 13.51
N TYR A 311 -2.85 -4.99 14.19
CA TYR A 311 -3.01 -3.54 14.25
C TYR A 311 -2.17 -2.99 15.39
N THR A 312 -1.09 -2.29 15.06
CA THR A 312 -0.19 -1.70 16.07
C THR A 312 -0.59 -0.25 16.38
N ILE A 313 -0.90 0.57 15.36
CA ILE A 313 -1.36 1.98 15.50
C ILE A 313 -2.25 2.36 14.32
#